data_9fd9344b2c6481a734fd4cc262fb1efe
#
_entry.id   9fd9344b2c6481a734fd4cc262fb1efe
#
_cell.length_a   1.000
_cell.length_b   1.000
_cell.length_c   1.000
_cell.angle_alpha   90.00
_cell.angle_beta   90.00
_cell.angle_gamma   90.00
#
_symmetry.space_group_name_H-M   'P 1'
#
loop_
_entity.id
_entity.type
_entity.pdbx_description
1 polymer ?
#
loop_
_entity_poly.entity_id
_entity_poly.type
_entity_poly.pdbx_seq_one_letter_code
_entity_poly.pdbx_strand_id
1 'polypeptide(L)'
;MSSKKRVTINDVAMAAGVSKTTVSRYINGHPELMSEKTRERIRTVIEMTNYHPSDIASNLKKRTTNLIGLLIADISSPFSSALINGASKFLDKRGYTLLIADSADDLEKEKHALSSLLSKGVSGVLVNTTSYSNNFLIQVRCGGLPVVLCDRQ
;
A
#
# COMPACT_ATOMS: atom_id res chain seq x y z
N MET A 1 -23.76 -18.29 -3.04
CA MET A 1 -22.53 -17.87 -3.77
C MET A 1 -21.34 -18.46 -3.03
N SER A 2 -20.65 -19.42 -3.63
CA SER A 2 -19.50 -20.09 -2.98
C SER A 2 -18.33 -19.12 -2.94
N SER A 3 -17.87 -18.76 -1.76
CA SER A 3 -16.65 -17.97 -1.57
C SER A 3 -15.46 -18.76 -2.12
N LYS A 4 -14.93 -18.39 -3.26
CA LYS A 4 -13.70 -18.98 -3.81
C LYS A 4 -12.57 -18.75 -2.80
N LYS A 5 -12.14 -19.79 -2.12
CA LYS A 5 -11.04 -19.73 -1.15
C LYS A 5 -9.81 -19.15 -1.83
N ARG A 6 -9.30 -18.03 -1.32
CA ARG A 6 -8.11 -17.37 -1.86
C ARG A 6 -6.90 -18.31 -1.73
N VAL A 7 -6.17 -18.51 -2.83
CA VAL A 7 -4.94 -19.29 -2.85
C VAL A 7 -3.91 -18.65 -1.92
N THR A 8 -3.26 -19.46 -1.11
CA THR A 8 -2.25 -19.01 -0.13
C THR A 8 -0.84 -19.42 -0.56
N ILE A 9 0.18 -18.82 0.05
CA ILE A 9 1.57 -19.22 -0.18
C ILE A 9 1.83 -20.69 0.17
N ASN A 10 1.07 -21.26 1.11
CA ASN A 10 1.17 -22.66 1.48
C ASN A 10 0.64 -23.57 0.35
N ASP A 11 -0.46 -23.16 -0.30
CA ASP A 11 -1.02 -23.92 -1.43
C ASP A 11 -0.04 -23.90 -2.61
N VAL A 12 0.61 -22.76 -2.89
CA VAL A 12 1.67 -22.67 -3.92
C VAL A 12 2.86 -23.54 -3.56
N ALA A 13 3.32 -23.53 -2.31
CA ALA A 13 4.44 -24.34 -1.85
C ALA A 13 4.15 -25.85 -2.01
N MET A 14 2.96 -26.27 -1.62
CA MET A 14 2.49 -27.66 -1.77
C MET A 14 2.42 -28.07 -3.24
N ALA A 15 1.79 -27.26 -4.09
CA ALA A 15 1.64 -27.55 -5.51
C ALA A 15 3.00 -27.57 -6.26
N ALA A 16 3.94 -26.69 -5.87
CA ALA A 16 5.30 -26.66 -6.44
C ALA A 16 6.24 -27.71 -5.82
N GLY A 17 5.83 -28.47 -4.79
CA GLY A 17 6.66 -29.45 -4.09
C GLY A 17 7.91 -28.84 -3.45
N VAL A 18 7.77 -27.66 -2.80
CA VAL A 18 8.86 -26.93 -2.15
C VAL A 18 8.41 -26.40 -0.79
N SER A 19 9.37 -25.89 0.00
CA SER A 19 9.03 -25.24 1.26
C SER A 19 8.40 -23.86 1.04
N LYS A 20 7.58 -23.40 2.00
CA LYS A 20 7.06 -22.02 2.03
C LYS A 20 8.18 -20.98 1.96
N THR A 21 9.32 -21.26 2.60
CA THR A 21 10.50 -20.38 2.58
C THR A 21 11.07 -20.24 1.17
N THR A 22 11.08 -21.33 0.39
CA THR A 22 11.55 -21.30 -1.00
C THR A 22 10.64 -20.45 -1.88
N VAL A 23 9.30 -20.60 -1.75
CA VAL A 23 8.35 -19.74 -2.46
C VAL A 23 8.51 -18.26 -2.03
N SER A 24 8.68 -18.00 -0.73
CA SER A 24 8.89 -16.64 -0.22
C SER A 24 10.17 -16.00 -0.79
N ARG A 25 11.26 -16.75 -0.91
CA ARG A 25 12.51 -16.26 -1.54
C ARG A 25 12.29 -15.90 -3.01
N TYR A 26 11.58 -16.74 -3.76
CA TYR A 26 11.24 -16.49 -5.15
C TYR A 26 10.46 -15.17 -5.30
N ILE A 27 9.40 -14.97 -4.51
CA ILE A 27 8.53 -13.80 -4.55
C ILE A 27 9.29 -12.52 -4.15
N ASN A 28 10.22 -12.61 -3.21
CA ASN A 28 10.99 -11.45 -2.71
C ASN A 28 12.25 -11.14 -3.56
N GLY A 29 12.38 -11.72 -4.75
CA GLY A 29 13.46 -11.38 -5.70
C GLY A 29 14.81 -12.00 -5.35
N HIS A 30 14.83 -13.17 -4.68
CA HIS A 30 16.02 -13.95 -4.37
C HIS A 30 16.03 -15.30 -5.14
N PRO A 31 15.87 -15.29 -6.48
CA PRO A 31 15.83 -16.53 -7.28
C PRO A 31 17.18 -17.24 -7.34
N GLU A 32 18.29 -16.54 -7.07
CA GLU A 32 19.65 -17.08 -7.03
C GLU A 32 19.83 -18.14 -5.93
N LEU A 33 18.96 -18.17 -4.93
CA LEU A 33 19.00 -19.13 -3.82
C LEU A 33 18.30 -20.46 -4.14
N MET A 34 17.98 -20.74 -5.42
CA MET A 34 17.31 -21.95 -5.84
C MET A 34 17.71 -22.34 -7.26
N SER A 35 17.56 -23.65 -7.59
CA SER A 35 17.84 -24.14 -8.95
C SER A 35 16.85 -23.57 -9.96
N GLU A 36 17.27 -23.47 -11.22
CA GLU A 36 16.41 -23.07 -12.34
C GLU A 36 15.13 -23.90 -12.41
N LYS A 37 15.27 -25.22 -12.28
CA LYS A 37 14.13 -26.16 -12.26
C LYS A 37 13.12 -25.83 -11.15
N THR A 38 13.60 -25.41 -9.98
CA THR A 38 12.74 -25.04 -8.85
C THR A 38 12.03 -23.71 -9.14
N ARG A 39 12.75 -22.74 -9.72
CA ARG A 39 12.22 -21.44 -10.11
C ARG A 39 11.08 -21.60 -11.11
N GLU A 40 11.29 -22.40 -12.14
CA GLU A 40 10.31 -22.63 -13.19
C GLU A 40 9.04 -23.29 -12.65
N ARG A 41 9.18 -24.28 -11.78
CA ARG A 41 8.02 -24.91 -11.13
C ARG A 41 7.20 -23.92 -10.30
N ILE A 42 7.85 -23.05 -9.52
CA ILE A 42 7.17 -22.04 -8.71
C ILE A 42 6.45 -21.05 -9.63
N ARG A 43 7.10 -20.58 -10.70
CA ARG A 43 6.51 -19.67 -11.70
C ARG A 43 5.24 -20.26 -12.29
N THR A 44 5.32 -21.48 -12.81
CA THR A 44 4.18 -22.18 -13.42
C THR A 44 3.00 -22.30 -12.44
N VAL A 45 3.26 -22.67 -11.19
CA VAL A 45 2.19 -22.80 -10.18
C VAL A 45 1.57 -21.45 -9.86
N ILE A 46 2.35 -20.37 -9.73
CA ILE A 46 1.83 -19.01 -9.50
C ILE A 46 0.92 -18.58 -10.65
N GLU A 47 1.35 -18.79 -11.90
CA GLU A 47 0.57 -18.46 -13.08
C GLU A 47 -0.74 -19.26 -13.15
N MET A 48 -0.67 -20.60 -12.97
CA MET A 48 -1.84 -21.48 -13.02
C MET A 48 -2.86 -21.19 -11.91
N THR A 49 -2.39 -20.81 -10.74
CA THR A 49 -3.26 -20.56 -9.58
C THR A 49 -3.71 -19.09 -9.49
N ASN A 50 -3.19 -18.23 -10.34
CA ASN A 50 -3.35 -16.78 -10.27
C ASN A 50 -3.06 -16.25 -8.84
N TYR A 51 -2.00 -16.81 -8.23
CA TYR A 51 -1.62 -16.44 -6.88
C TYR A 51 -1.02 -15.03 -6.85
N HIS A 52 -1.60 -14.16 -6.06
CA HIS A 52 -1.03 -12.85 -5.75
C HIS A 52 -0.55 -12.84 -4.30
N PRO A 53 0.73 -12.50 -4.06
CA PRO A 53 1.23 -12.31 -2.70
C PRO A 53 0.32 -11.36 -1.91
N SER A 54 0.09 -11.68 -0.64
CA SER A 54 -0.66 -10.79 0.24
C SER A 54 0.31 -9.82 0.90
N ASP A 55 0.21 -8.55 0.56
CA ASP A 55 0.99 -7.49 1.20
C ASP A 55 0.77 -7.44 2.72
N ILE A 56 -0.42 -7.83 3.18
CA ILE A 56 -0.75 -7.93 4.61
C ILE A 56 0.19 -8.91 5.32
N ALA A 57 0.46 -10.08 4.74
CA ALA A 57 1.34 -11.08 5.35
C ALA A 57 2.83 -10.68 5.28
N SER A 58 3.23 -9.91 4.26
CA SER A 58 4.57 -9.36 4.11
C SER A 58 4.80 -8.18 5.06
N ASN A 59 3.83 -7.31 5.20
CA ASN A 59 3.87 -6.09 6.00
C ASN A 59 3.84 -6.37 7.51
N LEU A 60 3.17 -7.44 7.97
CA LEU A 60 3.25 -7.92 9.35
C LEU A 60 4.69 -8.21 9.80
N LYS A 61 5.56 -8.61 8.88
CA LYS A 61 6.97 -8.88 9.16
C LYS A 61 7.85 -7.63 9.16
N LYS A 62 7.47 -6.60 8.39
CA LYS A 62 8.25 -5.37 8.21
C LYS A 62 7.79 -4.19 9.09
N ARG A 63 6.67 -4.29 9.80
CA ARG A 63 6.02 -3.20 10.57
C ARG A 63 5.71 -1.93 9.75
N THR A 64 5.90 -1.94 8.45
CA THR A 64 5.63 -0.81 7.54
C THR A 64 4.92 -1.32 6.30
N THR A 65 3.95 -0.55 5.84
CA THR A 65 3.29 -0.80 4.55
C THR A 65 3.97 0.02 3.46
N ASN A 66 3.82 -0.41 2.20
CA ASN A 66 4.22 0.42 1.06
C ASN A 66 3.06 1.34 0.62
N LEU A 67 2.24 1.79 1.58
CA LEU A 67 1.10 2.67 1.33
C LEU A 67 1.42 4.07 1.80
N ILE A 68 1.17 5.06 0.95
CA ILE A 68 1.20 6.48 1.28
C ILE A 68 -0.21 7.03 1.11
N GLY A 69 -0.73 7.71 2.12
CA GLY A 69 -2.00 8.40 2.05
C GLY A 69 -1.84 9.76 1.36
N LEU A 70 -2.82 10.15 0.57
CA LEU A 70 -2.98 11.51 0.07
C LEU A 70 -4.40 11.97 0.41
N LEU A 71 -4.51 12.89 1.33
CA LEU A 71 -5.74 13.56 1.68
C LEU A 71 -5.83 14.86 0.88
N ILE A 72 -6.89 15.01 0.11
CA ILE A 72 -7.14 16.17 -0.74
C ILE A 72 -8.44 16.85 -0.35
N ALA A 73 -8.49 18.17 -0.55
CA ALA A 73 -9.65 18.98 -0.24
C ALA A 73 -10.76 18.81 -1.28
N ASP A 74 -10.39 18.80 -2.57
CA ASP A 74 -11.31 18.64 -3.69
C ASP A 74 -10.61 17.94 -4.85
N ILE A 75 -11.11 16.76 -5.22
CA ILE A 75 -10.57 15.94 -6.31
C ILE A 75 -10.75 16.58 -7.68
N SER A 76 -11.74 17.45 -7.84
CA SER A 76 -12.02 18.13 -9.11
C SER A 76 -11.06 19.29 -9.40
N SER A 77 -10.31 19.74 -8.39
CA SER A 77 -9.34 20.82 -8.53
C SER A 77 -8.19 20.45 -9.48
N PRO A 78 -7.81 21.33 -10.42
CA PRO A 78 -6.63 21.14 -11.25
C PRO A 78 -5.34 20.94 -10.45
N PHE A 79 -5.22 21.61 -9.29
CA PHE A 79 -4.11 21.44 -8.37
C PHE A 79 -4.06 20.01 -7.83
N SER A 80 -5.18 19.47 -7.34
CA SER A 80 -5.27 18.09 -6.85
C SER A 80 -4.87 17.09 -7.92
N SER A 81 -5.33 17.30 -9.15
CA SER A 81 -4.97 16.45 -10.30
C SER A 81 -3.46 16.44 -10.56
N ALA A 82 -2.82 17.61 -10.52
CA ALA A 82 -1.38 17.74 -10.69
C ALA A 82 -0.60 17.09 -9.54
N LEU A 83 -1.05 17.29 -8.31
CA LEU A 83 -0.47 16.69 -7.10
C LEU A 83 -0.55 15.15 -7.14
N ILE A 84 -1.74 14.60 -7.44
CA ILE A 84 -1.95 13.16 -7.58
C ILE A 84 -1.01 12.58 -8.64
N ASN A 85 -0.94 13.20 -9.82
CA ASN A 85 -0.09 12.73 -10.91
C ASN A 85 1.40 12.75 -10.54
N GLY A 86 1.86 13.84 -9.93
CA GLY A 86 3.25 13.97 -9.46
C GLY A 86 3.60 12.95 -8.39
N ALA A 87 2.79 12.87 -7.34
CA ALA A 87 2.97 11.94 -6.24
C ALA A 87 2.93 10.48 -6.71
N SER A 88 1.93 10.11 -7.53
CA SER A 88 1.79 8.75 -8.05
C SER A 88 3.02 8.31 -8.85
N LYS A 89 3.48 9.13 -9.80
CA LYS A 89 4.68 8.83 -10.61
C LYS A 89 5.96 8.67 -9.78
N PHE A 90 6.09 9.48 -8.72
CA PHE A 90 7.27 9.42 -7.85
C PHE A 90 7.24 8.18 -6.96
N LEU A 91 6.09 7.85 -6.40
CA LEU A 91 5.90 6.74 -5.47
C LEU A 91 5.97 5.39 -6.18
N ASP A 92 5.35 5.28 -7.36
CA ASP A 92 5.37 4.06 -8.18
C ASP A 92 6.79 3.57 -8.48
N LYS A 93 7.68 4.47 -8.90
CA LYS A 93 9.10 4.17 -9.13
C LYS A 93 9.83 3.62 -7.89
N ARG A 94 9.26 3.78 -6.70
CA ARG A 94 9.82 3.36 -5.41
C ARG A 94 9.06 2.20 -4.78
N GLY A 95 8.09 1.63 -5.50
CA GLY A 95 7.28 0.51 -5.03
C GLY A 95 6.26 0.88 -3.96
N TYR A 96 5.87 2.17 -3.89
CA TYR A 96 4.80 2.63 -3.02
C TYR A 96 3.48 2.75 -3.78
N THR A 97 2.38 2.47 -3.11
CA THR A 97 1.02 2.69 -3.61
C THR A 97 0.41 3.92 -2.96
N LEU A 98 -0.18 4.80 -3.78
CA LEU A 98 -0.88 5.99 -3.31
C LEU A 98 -2.35 5.65 -3.02
N LEU A 99 -2.80 5.91 -1.78
CA LEU A 99 -4.20 5.88 -1.38
C LEU A 99 -4.72 7.31 -1.31
N ILE A 100 -5.76 7.61 -2.09
CA ILE A 100 -6.35 8.94 -2.16
C ILE A 100 -7.64 8.97 -1.36
N ALA A 101 -7.82 10.02 -0.56
CA ALA A 101 -9.06 10.33 0.14
C ALA A 101 -9.42 11.79 -0.11
N ASP A 102 -10.66 12.03 -0.47
CA ASP A 102 -11.23 13.33 -0.76
C ASP A 102 -12.11 13.79 0.41
N SER A 103 -11.91 15.01 0.88
CA SER A 103 -12.72 15.59 1.94
C SER A 103 -13.86 16.47 1.43
N ALA A 104 -13.89 16.77 0.14
CA ALA A 104 -14.89 17.66 -0.48
C ALA A 104 -15.05 18.99 0.29
N ASP A 105 -13.92 19.59 0.70
CA ASP A 105 -13.84 20.83 1.49
C ASP A 105 -14.59 20.82 2.84
N ASP A 106 -14.88 19.62 3.38
CA ASP A 106 -15.61 19.45 4.63
C ASP A 106 -14.66 18.93 5.74
N LEU A 107 -14.61 19.66 6.87
CA LEU A 107 -13.70 19.37 7.99
C LEU A 107 -14.02 18.01 8.65
N GLU A 108 -15.28 17.62 8.80
CA GLU A 108 -15.64 16.36 9.42
C GLU A 108 -15.32 15.17 8.47
N LYS A 109 -15.53 15.35 7.17
CA LYS A 109 -15.10 14.39 6.17
C LYS A 109 -13.56 14.30 6.13
N GLU A 110 -12.85 15.40 6.29
CA GLU A 110 -11.38 15.44 6.35
C GLU A 110 -10.86 14.57 7.50
N LYS A 111 -11.39 14.73 8.71
CA LYS A 111 -11.03 13.91 9.87
C LYS A 111 -11.36 12.42 9.65
N HIS A 112 -12.53 12.13 9.10
CA HIS A 112 -12.94 10.77 8.81
C HIS A 112 -12.06 10.13 7.73
N ALA A 113 -11.74 10.86 6.67
CA ALA A 113 -10.86 10.43 5.59
C ALA A 113 -9.44 10.12 6.11
N LEU A 114 -8.88 11.01 6.95
CA LEU A 114 -7.60 10.77 7.60
C LEU A 114 -7.63 9.52 8.48
N SER A 115 -8.65 9.38 9.34
CA SER A 115 -8.84 8.19 10.17
C SER A 115 -8.92 6.91 9.34
N SER A 116 -9.60 6.97 8.19
CA SER A 116 -9.68 5.85 7.24
C SER A 116 -8.31 5.49 6.67
N LEU A 117 -7.50 6.47 6.23
CA LEU A 117 -6.14 6.25 5.76
C LEU A 117 -5.26 5.60 6.85
N LEU A 118 -5.33 6.11 8.08
CA LEU A 118 -4.61 5.56 9.22
C LEU A 118 -4.99 4.10 9.50
N SER A 119 -6.27 3.77 9.43
CA SER A 119 -6.77 2.40 9.62
C SER A 119 -6.25 1.42 8.55
N LYS A 120 -5.86 1.90 7.37
CA LYS A 120 -5.22 1.11 6.31
C LYS A 120 -3.72 0.92 6.54
N GLY A 121 -3.17 1.54 7.58
CA GLY A 121 -1.77 1.39 7.96
C GLY A 121 -0.81 2.09 7.00
N VAL A 122 -1.17 3.27 6.50
CA VAL A 122 -0.26 4.06 5.65
C VAL A 122 1.04 4.38 6.39
N SER A 123 2.17 4.42 5.68
CA SER A 123 3.49 4.72 6.22
C SER A 123 3.81 6.21 6.28
N GLY A 124 2.94 7.04 5.72
CA GLY A 124 2.99 8.50 5.75
C GLY A 124 1.79 9.09 5.04
N VAL A 125 1.54 10.38 5.25
CA VAL A 125 0.40 11.09 4.63
C VAL A 125 0.86 12.39 4.03
N LEU A 126 0.46 12.62 2.79
CA LEU A 126 0.46 13.91 2.12
C LEU A 126 -0.91 14.54 2.35
N VAL A 127 -0.96 15.82 2.71
CA VAL A 127 -2.21 16.51 3.05
C VAL A 127 -2.30 17.82 2.29
N ASN A 128 -3.33 17.93 1.48
CA ASN A 128 -3.82 19.18 0.93
C ASN A 128 -5.18 19.48 1.56
N THR A 129 -5.22 20.36 2.53
CA THR A 129 -6.41 20.69 3.32
C THR A 129 -6.79 22.14 3.18
N THR A 130 -8.07 22.46 3.28
CA THR A 130 -8.59 23.81 3.37
C THR A 130 -8.71 24.32 4.80
N SER A 131 -8.60 23.41 5.78
CA SER A 131 -8.76 23.76 7.20
C SER A 131 -7.58 24.55 7.76
N TYR A 132 -7.88 25.64 8.48
CA TYR A 132 -6.89 26.44 9.24
C TYR A 132 -6.51 25.78 10.58
N SER A 133 -7.31 24.85 11.08
CA SER A 133 -7.06 24.16 12.36
C SER A 133 -6.48 22.77 12.10
N ASN A 134 -5.18 22.62 12.35
CA ASN A 134 -4.44 21.39 12.06
C ASN A 134 -4.20 20.53 13.33
N ASN A 135 -4.94 20.74 14.42
CA ASN A 135 -4.71 20.03 15.70
C ASN A 135 -4.73 18.51 15.54
N PHE A 136 -5.60 17.96 14.72
CA PHE A 136 -5.66 16.51 14.47
C PHE A 136 -4.45 16.01 13.65
N LEU A 137 -3.92 16.81 12.74
CA LEU A 137 -2.67 16.47 12.01
C LEU A 137 -1.47 16.47 12.93
N ILE A 138 -1.43 17.42 13.89
CA ILE A 138 -0.39 17.48 14.93
C ILE A 138 -0.44 16.19 15.78
N GLN A 139 -1.62 15.74 16.19
CA GLN A 139 -1.79 14.50 16.95
C GLN A 139 -1.27 13.30 16.16
N VAL A 140 -1.60 13.19 14.87
CA VAL A 140 -1.12 12.12 13.99
C VAL A 140 0.41 12.12 13.91
N ARG A 141 1.02 13.29 13.72
CA ARG A 141 2.47 13.45 13.70
C ARG A 141 3.12 13.09 15.05
N CYS A 142 2.53 13.52 16.16
CA CYS A 142 2.99 13.14 17.52
C CYS A 142 2.90 11.63 17.73
N GLY A 143 1.98 10.94 17.08
CA GLY A 143 1.90 9.47 17.04
C GLY A 143 3.00 8.79 16.21
N GLY A 144 3.92 9.56 15.61
CA GLY A 144 5.08 9.06 14.87
C GLY A 144 4.86 8.84 13.37
N LEU A 145 3.68 9.19 12.83
CA LEU A 145 3.45 9.09 11.39
C LEU A 145 4.00 10.34 10.67
N PRO A 146 4.81 10.19 9.61
CA PRO A 146 5.21 11.31 8.76
C PRO A 146 4.01 11.99 8.10
N VAL A 147 3.91 13.31 8.27
CA VAL A 147 2.86 14.14 7.64
C VAL A 147 3.54 15.27 6.87
N VAL A 148 3.17 15.43 5.61
CA VAL A 148 3.64 16.51 4.73
C VAL A 148 2.43 17.31 4.26
N LEU A 149 2.44 18.61 4.53
CA LEU A 149 1.43 19.54 4.01
C LEU A 149 1.83 19.97 2.60
N CYS A 150 0.87 19.94 1.69
CA CYS A 150 1.01 20.35 0.31
C CYS A 150 0.16 21.59 0.07
N ASP A 151 0.76 22.63 -0.57
CA ASP A 151 0.06 23.87 -0.95
C ASP A 151 -0.51 24.68 0.22
N ARG A 152 0.32 24.85 1.27
CA ARG A 152 0.04 25.92 2.27
C ARG A 152 1.32 26.58 2.76
N GLN A 153 1.28 27.88 2.68
CA GLN A 153 2.19 28.80 3.37
C GLN A 153 1.73 29.02 4.81
#